data_53a38dff0fec6c8e5d90aeb3d1d1da8e
#
_entry.id   53a38dff0fec6c8e5d90aeb3d1d1da8e
#
_cell.length_a   1.000
_cell.length_b   1.000
_cell.length_c   1.000
_cell.angle_alpha   90.00
_cell.angle_beta   90.00
_cell.angle_gamma   90.00
#
_symmetry.space_group_name_H-M   'P 1'
#
loop_
_entity.id
_entity.type
_entity.pdbx_description
1 polymer ?
#
loop_
_entity_poly.entity_id
_entity_poly.type
_entity_poly.pdbx_seq_one_letter_code
_entity_poly.pdbx_strand_id
1 'polypeptide(L)'
;MITFLSGGTGTPKLLRGMQKVMDRHEISVVVNTAEDIWISGNHISPDVDTVMYLFAGVLNTDTWWGLRDDTFTTHEEIQKMGLGEYIAIGDRDRAVHIARANMLREGQRLTNITRTLCDRFGVRENVLPMTDTEVTTRVKTELGLIHYQEYWVRSKGQIQIEDVVRCSKVPPESTEEVIRAVEASDAVVIGPSNPITSITPILECSGIKEAMADKYVIAVSPFIGDTPVSGPAAALMKSSGYEATSAGMAQCY
;
A
#
# COMPACT_ATOMS: atom_id res chain seq x y z
N MET A 1 15.07 -13.55 9.85
CA MET A 1 13.89 -12.67 9.64
C MET A 1 14.07 -11.85 8.36
N ILE A 2 13.01 -11.65 7.59
CA ILE A 2 13.05 -10.84 6.35
C ILE A 2 12.01 -9.73 6.45
N THR A 3 12.40 -8.50 6.12
CA THR A 3 11.48 -7.38 5.98
C THR A 3 11.19 -7.12 4.49
N PHE A 4 9.90 -7.05 4.15
CA PHE A 4 9.42 -6.74 2.80
C PHE A 4 8.92 -5.30 2.75
N LEU A 5 9.26 -4.57 1.66
CA LEU A 5 8.62 -3.30 1.33
C LEU A 5 7.50 -3.57 0.34
N SER A 6 6.28 -3.12 0.65
CA SER A 6 5.06 -3.57 -0.02
C SER A 6 4.11 -2.43 -0.37
N GLY A 7 3.56 -2.49 -1.59
CA GLY A 7 2.25 -1.92 -1.91
C GLY A 7 1.16 -2.99 -1.87
N GLY A 8 -0.02 -2.68 -2.42
CA GLY A 8 -1.23 -3.50 -2.25
C GLY A 8 -1.47 -4.62 -3.26
N THR A 9 -0.70 -4.75 -4.37
CA THR A 9 -1.05 -5.72 -5.41
C THR A 9 0.09 -6.66 -5.78
N GLY A 10 1.25 -6.11 -6.14
CA GLY A 10 2.38 -6.92 -6.62
C GLY A 10 3.03 -7.74 -5.52
N THR A 11 3.46 -7.06 -4.46
CA THR A 11 4.11 -7.70 -3.31
C THR A 11 3.23 -8.70 -2.57
N PRO A 12 1.92 -8.49 -2.35
CA PRO A 12 1.05 -9.51 -1.77
C PRO A 12 1.07 -10.86 -2.49
N LYS A 13 1.26 -10.87 -3.82
CA LYS A 13 1.44 -12.12 -4.59
C LYS A 13 2.72 -12.86 -4.20
N LEU A 14 3.81 -12.12 -4.00
CA LEU A 14 5.06 -12.67 -3.48
C LEU A 14 4.89 -13.18 -2.04
N LEU A 15 4.30 -12.37 -1.16
CA LEU A 15 4.05 -12.72 0.25
C LEU A 15 3.23 -14.00 0.39
N ARG A 16 2.22 -14.22 -0.48
CA ARG A 16 1.45 -15.48 -0.53
C ARG A 16 2.34 -16.71 -0.79
N GLY A 17 3.41 -16.54 -1.56
CA GLY A 17 4.42 -17.58 -1.76
C GLY A 17 5.32 -17.75 -0.53
N MET A 18 5.76 -16.64 0.04
CA MET A 18 6.69 -16.65 1.18
C MET A 18 6.09 -17.29 2.44
N GLN A 19 4.79 -17.10 2.70
CA GLN A 19 4.08 -17.81 3.80
C GLN A 19 4.15 -19.34 3.73
N LYS A 20 4.48 -19.91 2.58
CA LYS A 20 4.60 -21.37 2.41
C LYS A 20 5.99 -21.90 2.74
N VAL A 21 6.99 -21.03 2.79
CA VAL A 21 8.41 -21.40 2.92
C VAL A 21 9.11 -20.76 4.10
N MET A 22 8.44 -19.82 4.79
CA MET A 22 8.95 -19.12 5.98
C MET A 22 7.99 -19.25 7.15
N ASP A 23 8.53 -19.21 8.36
CA ASP A 23 7.71 -19.02 9.56
C ASP A 23 7.08 -17.63 9.57
N ARG A 24 5.81 -17.54 9.97
CA ARG A 24 5.06 -16.29 10.02
C ARG A 24 5.72 -15.22 10.87
N HIS A 25 6.39 -15.61 11.95
CA HIS A 25 7.10 -14.69 12.85
C HIS A 25 8.42 -14.15 12.26
N GLU A 26 8.89 -14.75 11.16
CA GLU A 26 10.09 -14.29 10.45
C GLU A 26 9.76 -13.31 9.32
N ILE A 27 8.47 -13.00 9.11
CA ILE A 27 8.00 -12.08 8.06
C ILE A 27 7.59 -10.75 8.70
N SER A 28 8.29 -9.68 8.32
CA SER A 28 7.88 -8.29 8.55
C SER A 28 7.55 -7.63 7.21
N VAL A 29 6.53 -6.78 7.18
CA VAL A 29 6.13 -6.07 5.97
C VAL A 29 5.91 -4.60 6.30
N VAL A 30 6.73 -3.74 5.70
CA VAL A 30 6.53 -2.28 5.71
C VAL A 30 5.64 -1.93 4.52
N VAL A 31 4.48 -1.40 4.80
CA VAL A 31 3.43 -1.20 3.80
C VAL A 31 3.22 0.29 3.51
N ASN A 32 3.12 0.61 2.23
CA ASN A 32 2.80 1.95 1.77
C ASN A 32 1.44 2.44 2.32
N THR A 33 1.41 3.69 2.76
CA THR A 33 0.22 4.40 3.22
C THR A 33 -0.05 5.69 2.43
N ALA A 34 0.77 5.98 1.40
CA ALA A 34 0.60 7.18 0.59
C ALA A 34 -0.59 7.11 -0.39
N GLU A 35 -1.29 6.00 -0.42
CA GLU A 35 -2.53 5.79 -1.16
C GLU A 35 -3.77 5.77 -0.25
N ASP A 36 -3.58 5.97 1.06
CA ASP A 36 -4.67 6.06 2.04
C ASP A 36 -5.61 7.23 1.73
N ILE A 37 -6.91 7.03 1.96
CA ILE A 37 -7.92 8.01 1.60
C ILE A 37 -9.12 7.99 2.55
N TRP A 38 -9.70 9.16 2.78
CA TRP A 38 -10.98 9.30 3.46
C TRP A 38 -12.13 9.31 2.45
N ILE A 39 -13.02 8.31 2.53
CA ILE A 39 -14.22 8.20 1.69
C ILE A 39 -15.42 7.89 2.57
N SER A 40 -16.54 8.58 2.35
CA SER A 40 -17.79 8.37 3.07
C SER A 40 -17.62 8.38 4.60
N GLY A 41 -16.71 9.24 5.09
CA GLY A 41 -16.39 9.37 6.52
C GLY A 41 -15.50 8.27 7.10
N ASN A 42 -15.00 7.34 6.28
CA ASN A 42 -14.15 6.23 6.70
C ASN A 42 -12.73 6.37 6.15
N HIS A 43 -11.75 5.89 6.90
CA HIS A 43 -10.34 5.84 6.47
C HIS A 43 -10.03 4.49 5.84
N ILE A 44 -9.71 4.50 4.57
CA ILE A 44 -9.32 3.34 3.78
C ILE A 44 -7.81 3.34 3.66
N SER A 45 -7.18 2.21 3.96
CA SER A 45 -5.73 1.99 3.81
C SER A 45 -5.52 0.79 2.88
N PRO A 46 -5.61 0.98 1.55
CA PRO A 46 -5.78 -0.10 0.58
C PRO A 46 -4.67 -1.14 0.63
N ASP A 47 -3.43 -0.66 0.71
CA ASP A 47 -2.25 -1.53 0.69
C ASP A 47 -2.12 -2.32 2.00
N VAL A 48 -2.32 -1.64 3.14
CA VAL A 48 -2.29 -2.28 4.47
C VAL A 48 -3.39 -3.33 4.60
N ASP A 49 -4.61 -3.00 4.16
CA ASP A 49 -5.75 -3.90 4.23
C ASP A 49 -5.52 -5.15 3.37
N THR A 50 -4.99 -4.98 2.16
CA THR A 50 -4.67 -6.10 1.28
C THR A 50 -3.64 -7.05 1.91
N VAL A 51 -2.57 -6.53 2.52
CA VAL A 51 -1.55 -7.35 3.20
C VAL A 51 -2.14 -8.04 4.43
N MET A 52 -2.90 -7.33 5.25
CA MET A 52 -3.58 -7.88 6.43
C MET A 52 -4.57 -8.98 6.04
N TYR A 53 -5.42 -8.74 5.04
CA TYR A 53 -6.41 -9.73 4.58
C TYR A 53 -5.76 -10.96 3.94
N LEU A 54 -4.63 -10.77 3.25
CA LEU A 54 -3.84 -11.88 2.72
C LEU A 54 -3.37 -12.80 3.86
N PHE A 55 -2.72 -12.23 4.88
CA PHE A 55 -2.19 -12.99 6.00
C PHE A 55 -3.28 -13.63 6.86
N ALA A 56 -4.43 -12.99 6.95
CA ALA A 56 -5.62 -13.54 7.59
C ALA A 56 -6.31 -14.64 6.77
N GLY A 57 -5.94 -14.83 5.51
CA GLY A 57 -6.56 -15.83 4.61
C GLY A 57 -7.97 -15.47 4.13
N VAL A 58 -8.36 -14.19 4.21
CA VAL A 58 -9.69 -13.69 3.86
C VAL A 58 -9.71 -12.76 2.66
N LEU A 59 -8.55 -12.47 2.07
CA LEU A 59 -8.43 -11.62 0.87
C LEU A 59 -9.22 -12.22 -0.31
N ASN A 60 -9.92 -11.38 -1.05
CA ASN A 60 -10.44 -11.73 -2.37
C ASN A 60 -9.26 -11.78 -3.37
N THR A 61 -8.82 -12.99 -3.70
CA THR A 61 -7.66 -13.21 -4.59
C THR A 61 -7.99 -13.11 -6.08
N ASP A 62 -9.26 -12.97 -6.45
CA ASP A 62 -9.66 -12.76 -7.85
C ASP A 62 -9.42 -11.31 -8.26
N THR A 63 -9.78 -10.40 -7.38
CA THR A 63 -9.58 -8.95 -7.56
C THR A 63 -8.28 -8.43 -6.95
N TRP A 64 -7.68 -9.14 -5.99
CA TRP A 64 -6.59 -8.69 -5.09
C TRP A 64 -6.95 -7.44 -4.31
N TRP A 65 -8.22 -7.32 -3.94
CA TRP A 65 -8.80 -6.20 -3.24
C TRP A 65 -10.02 -6.65 -2.44
N GLY A 66 -10.17 -6.13 -1.21
CA GLY A 66 -11.31 -6.38 -0.34
C GLY A 66 -11.38 -7.80 0.20
N LEU A 67 -12.46 -8.11 0.88
CA LEU A 67 -12.69 -9.42 1.51
C LEU A 67 -13.38 -10.38 0.54
N ARG A 68 -13.00 -11.65 0.61
CA ARG A 68 -13.68 -12.71 -0.13
C ARG A 68 -15.11 -12.88 0.37
N ASP A 69 -16.04 -13.10 -0.56
CA ASP A 69 -17.48 -13.32 -0.29
C ASP A 69 -18.11 -12.15 0.49
N ASP A 70 -17.68 -10.91 0.22
CA ASP A 70 -18.27 -9.71 0.80
C ASP A 70 -19.51 -9.27 0.02
N THR A 71 -20.40 -8.54 0.66
CA THR A 71 -21.58 -7.92 0.06
C THR A 71 -21.36 -6.43 -0.13
N PHE A 72 -22.16 -5.76 -0.96
CA PHE A 72 -22.00 -4.35 -1.32
C PHE A 72 -23.27 -3.53 -1.09
N THR A 73 -24.14 -4.01 -0.20
CA THR A 73 -25.45 -3.37 0.09
C THR A 73 -25.29 -1.92 0.49
N THR A 74 -24.37 -1.62 1.41
CA THR A 74 -24.12 -0.24 1.85
C THR A 74 -23.58 0.63 0.72
N HIS A 75 -22.68 0.11 -0.09
CA HIS A 75 -22.14 0.83 -1.26
C HIS A 75 -23.27 1.18 -2.25
N GLU A 76 -24.13 0.23 -2.56
CA GLU A 76 -25.27 0.40 -3.48
C GLU A 76 -26.26 1.46 -2.94
N GLU A 77 -26.55 1.46 -1.64
CA GLU A 77 -27.44 2.47 -1.04
C GLU A 77 -26.80 3.87 -1.05
N ILE A 78 -25.48 3.99 -0.79
CA ILE A 78 -24.74 5.25 -0.91
C ILE A 78 -24.79 5.78 -2.35
N GLN A 79 -24.64 4.90 -3.35
CA GLN A 79 -24.76 5.26 -4.76
C GLN A 79 -26.17 5.79 -5.10
N LYS A 80 -27.23 5.13 -4.60
CA LYS A 80 -28.62 5.58 -4.79
C LYS A 80 -28.88 6.97 -4.19
N MET A 81 -28.18 7.31 -3.10
CA MET A 81 -28.23 8.64 -2.48
C MET A 81 -27.45 9.71 -3.27
N GLY A 82 -26.73 9.33 -4.33
CA GLY A 82 -25.94 10.26 -5.14
C GLY A 82 -24.66 10.77 -4.47
N LEU A 83 -24.14 10.10 -3.45
CA LEU A 83 -22.97 10.54 -2.68
C LEU A 83 -21.62 10.23 -3.35
N GLY A 84 -21.62 9.65 -4.55
CA GLY A 84 -20.46 9.60 -5.42
C GLY A 84 -19.27 8.75 -4.92
N GLU A 85 -19.53 7.70 -4.14
CA GLU A 85 -18.49 6.77 -3.70
C GLU A 85 -17.97 5.97 -4.90
N TYR A 86 -16.79 6.33 -5.39
CA TYR A 86 -16.23 5.74 -6.63
C TYR A 86 -15.40 4.47 -6.38
N ILE A 87 -15.07 4.16 -5.13
CA ILE A 87 -14.45 2.89 -4.73
C ILE A 87 -15.56 1.95 -4.25
N ALA A 88 -15.69 0.79 -4.86
CA ALA A 88 -16.62 -0.23 -4.40
C ALA A 88 -16.11 -0.85 -3.09
N ILE A 89 -16.72 -0.50 -1.97
CA ILE A 89 -16.33 -0.96 -0.62
C ILE A 89 -17.35 -1.99 -0.15
N GLY A 90 -16.88 -3.19 0.17
CA GLY A 90 -17.71 -4.25 0.72
C GLY A 90 -18.22 -3.92 2.13
N ASP A 91 -19.30 -4.56 2.55
CA ASP A 91 -19.94 -4.28 3.85
C ASP A 91 -19.04 -4.67 5.04
N ARG A 92 -18.36 -5.81 4.94
CA ARG A 92 -17.41 -6.29 5.97
C ARG A 92 -16.10 -5.50 5.93
N ASP A 93 -15.60 -5.18 4.74
CA ASP A 93 -14.44 -4.32 4.53
C ASP A 93 -14.66 -2.93 5.13
N ARG A 94 -15.86 -2.35 4.90
CA ARG A 94 -16.29 -1.08 5.48
C ARG A 94 -16.25 -1.09 7.01
N ALA A 95 -16.56 -2.21 7.66
CA ALA A 95 -16.48 -2.31 9.12
C ALA A 95 -15.05 -2.10 9.64
N VAL A 96 -14.04 -2.59 8.91
CA VAL A 96 -12.62 -2.36 9.22
C VAL A 96 -12.26 -0.88 9.05
N HIS A 97 -12.72 -0.26 7.96
CA HIS A 97 -12.49 1.17 7.70
C HIS A 97 -13.15 2.06 8.76
N ILE A 98 -14.37 1.74 9.22
CA ILE A 98 -15.06 2.44 10.32
C ILE A 98 -14.27 2.31 11.62
N ALA A 99 -13.84 1.10 11.97
CA ALA A 99 -13.06 0.85 13.18
C ALA A 99 -11.75 1.65 13.17
N ARG A 100 -11.00 1.60 12.06
CA ARG A 100 -9.77 2.39 11.87
C ARG A 100 -10.05 3.88 12.00
N ALA A 101 -11.07 4.40 11.30
CA ALA A 101 -11.42 5.81 11.32
C ALA A 101 -11.78 6.31 12.73
N ASN A 102 -12.48 5.51 13.53
CA ASN A 102 -12.81 5.86 14.91
C ASN A 102 -11.56 5.94 15.77
N MET A 103 -10.68 4.95 15.72
CA MET A 103 -9.41 4.95 16.47
C MET A 103 -8.49 6.11 16.06
N LEU A 104 -8.46 6.48 14.76
CA LEU A 104 -7.71 7.66 14.28
C LEU A 104 -8.31 8.96 14.87
N ARG A 105 -9.64 9.10 14.92
CA ARG A 105 -10.30 10.28 15.53
C ARG A 105 -10.07 10.38 17.03
N GLU A 106 -9.82 9.25 17.69
CA GLU A 106 -9.42 9.18 19.10
C GLU A 106 -7.92 9.53 19.30
N GLY A 107 -7.19 9.82 18.21
CA GLY A 107 -5.78 10.21 18.26
C GLY A 107 -4.81 9.03 18.35
N GLN A 108 -5.26 7.80 18.09
CA GLN A 108 -4.37 6.65 18.05
C GLN A 108 -3.46 6.68 16.82
N ARG A 109 -2.22 6.18 16.95
CA ARG A 109 -1.27 6.04 15.85
C ARG A 109 -1.72 4.93 14.88
N LEU A 110 -1.56 5.14 13.57
CA LEU A 110 -1.90 4.15 12.55
C LEU A 110 -1.19 2.81 12.77
N THR A 111 0.08 2.84 13.22
CA THR A 111 0.84 1.64 13.59
C THR A 111 0.15 0.82 14.68
N ASN A 112 -0.36 1.46 15.74
CA ASN A 112 -1.07 0.77 16.82
C ASN A 112 -2.42 0.22 16.36
N ILE A 113 -3.13 1.00 15.54
CA ILE A 113 -4.40 0.61 14.94
C ILE A 113 -4.22 -0.62 14.05
N THR A 114 -3.20 -0.59 13.18
CA THR A 114 -2.88 -1.73 12.29
C THR A 114 -2.59 -2.99 13.09
N ARG A 115 -1.78 -2.89 14.16
CA ARG A 115 -1.52 -4.01 15.07
C ARG A 115 -2.81 -4.55 15.68
N THR A 116 -3.67 -3.67 16.20
CA THR A 116 -4.96 -4.05 16.80
C THR A 116 -5.85 -4.78 15.78
N LEU A 117 -5.91 -4.31 14.54
CA LEU A 117 -6.69 -4.94 13.48
C LEU A 117 -6.07 -6.30 13.09
N CYS A 118 -4.75 -6.39 12.94
CA CYS A 118 -4.04 -7.64 12.69
C CYS A 118 -4.33 -8.68 13.77
N ASP A 119 -4.29 -8.30 15.04
CA ASP A 119 -4.61 -9.18 16.17
C ASP A 119 -6.06 -9.71 16.08
N ARG A 120 -7.01 -8.85 15.71
CA ARG A 120 -8.43 -9.23 15.51
C ARG A 120 -8.63 -10.21 14.37
N PHE A 121 -7.80 -10.13 13.34
CA PHE A 121 -7.80 -11.06 12.20
C PHE A 121 -6.91 -12.30 12.41
N GLY A 122 -6.23 -12.42 13.56
CA GLY A 122 -5.34 -13.54 13.86
C GLY A 122 -4.05 -13.56 13.02
N VAL A 123 -3.66 -12.41 12.49
CA VAL A 123 -2.41 -12.21 11.74
C VAL A 123 -1.23 -12.26 12.71
N ARG A 124 -0.23 -13.06 12.39
CA ARG A 124 0.98 -13.25 13.22
C ARG A 124 2.24 -12.64 12.61
N GLU A 125 2.18 -12.36 11.34
CA GLU A 125 3.20 -11.60 10.61
C GLU A 125 3.22 -10.14 11.10
N ASN A 126 4.38 -9.52 11.07
CA ASN A 126 4.53 -8.13 11.52
C ASN A 126 4.17 -7.18 10.37
N VAL A 127 2.97 -6.63 10.36
CA VAL A 127 2.48 -5.67 9.36
C VAL A 127 2.59 -4.26 9.90
N LEU A 128 3.40 -3.43 9.24
CA LEU A 128 3.75 -2.08 9.68
C LEU A 128 3.40 -1.05 8.60
N PRO A 129 2.58 -0.05 8.88
CA PRO A 129 2.50 1.14 8.04
C PRO A 129 3.88 1.81 7.92
N MET A 130 4.23 2.33 6.76
CA MET A 130 5.54 2.97 6.53
C MET A 130 5.79 4.15 7.46
N THR A 131 4.73 4.82 7.89
CA THR A 131 4.73 6.01 8.75
C THR A 131 3.38 6.20 9.42
N ASP A 132 3.33 6.94 10.54
CA ASP A 132 2.09 7.45 11.13
C ASP A 132 1.72 8.86 10.62
N THR A 133 2.60 9.48 9.83
CA THR A 133 2.32 10.77 9.19
C THR A 133 1.37 10.56 8.01
N GLU A 134 0.33 11.39 7.91
CA GLU A 134 -0.55 11.39 6.76
C GLU A 134 0.22 11.86 5.51
N VAL A 135 0.38 10.96 4.55
CA VAL A 135 1.03 11.20 3.26
C VAL A 135 0.06 10.81 2.16
N THR A 136 -0.02 11.63 1.13
CA THR A 136 -0.93 11.37 0.01
C THR A 136 -0.19 11.46 -1.32
N THR A 137 -0.24 10.39 -2.09
CA THR A 137 0.17 10.41 -3.50
C THR A 137 -0.93 11.07 -4.34
N ARG A 138 -0.56 12.12 -5.06
CA ARG A 138 -1.41 12.80 -6.03
C ARG A 138 -0.79 12.75 -7.41
N VAL A 139 -1.65 12.74 -8.41
CA VAL A 139 -1.25 12.73 -9.82
C VAL A 139 -1.67 14.07 -10.43
N LYS A 140 -0.70 14.76 -11.04
CA LYS A 140 -0.96 15.96 -11.81
C LYS A 140 -1.41 15.56 -13.22
N THR A 141 -2.56 16.05 -13.64
CA THR A 141 -3.21 15.76 -14.91
C THR A 141 -3.78 17.06 -15.51
N GLU A 142 -4.29 17.00 -16.72
CA GLU A 142 -5.04 18.11 -17.33
C GLU A 142 -6.25 18.57 -16.50
N LEU A 143 -6.82 17.68 -15.65
CA LEU A 143 -7.92 17.99 -14.74
C LEU A 143 -7.45 18.61 -13.42
N GLY A 144 -6.14 18.85 -13.26
CA GLY A 144 -5.51 19.33 -12.05
C GLY A 144 -4.88 18.22 -11.20
N LEU A 145 -4.68 18.50 -9.92
CA LEU A 145 -4.03 17.59 -8.97
C LEU A 145 -5.08 16.70 -8.27
N ILE A 146 -5.19 15.45 -8.69
CA ILE A 146 -6.17 14.48 -8.19
C ILE A 146 -5.51 13.41 -7.30
N HIS A 147 -6.26 12.79 -6.41
CA HIS A 147 -5.77 11.67 -5.59
C HIS A 147 -5.44 10.46 -6.48
N TYR A 148 -4.37 9.71 -6.15
CA TYR A 148 -3.99 8.54 -6.95
C TYR A 148 -5.11 7.50 -7.09
N GLN A 149 -5.88 7.24 -6.01
CA GLN A 149 -7.02 6.33 -6.07
C GLN A 149 -8.13 6.84 -7.02
N GLU A 150 -8.33 8.15 -7.10
CA GLU A 150 -9.27 8.72 -8.08
C GLU A 150 -8.78 8.52 -9.52
N TYR A 151 -7.49 8.77 -9.75
CA TYR A 151 -6.86 8.48 -11.04
C TYR A 151 -6.98 7.01 -11.42
N TRP A 152 -6.66 6.09 -10.50
CA TRP A 152 -6.62 4.67 -10.80
C TRP A 152 -8.00 4.03 -10.89
N VAL A 153 -8.87 4.27 -9.90
CA VAL A 153 -10.17 3.59 -9.78
C VAL A 153 -11.23 4.27 -10.63
N ARG A 154 -11.39 5.60 -10.51
CA ARG A 154 -12.44 6.35 -11.21
C ARG A 154 -12.12 6.53 -12.68
N SER A 155 -10.88 6.94 -12.99
CA SER A 155 -10.44 7.24 -14.37
C SER A 155 -9.82 6.02 -15.05
N LYS A 156 -9.69 4.87 -14.37
CA LYS A 156 -9.09 3.62 -14.88
C LYS A 156 -7.69 3.81 -15.47
N GLY A 157 -6.95 4.80 -14.95
CA GLY A 157 -5.62 5.14 -15.45
C GLY A 157 -5.59 5.69 -16.89
N GLN A 158 -6.71 6.18 -17.43
CA GLN A 158 -6.79 6.61 -18.83
C GLN A 158 -6.44 8.09 -19.07
N ILE A 159 -6.33 8.88 -17.98
CA ILE A 159 -5.95 10.30 -18.07
C ILE A 159 -4.42 10.38 -18.20
N GLN A 160 -3.93 11.28 -19.04
CA GLN A 160 -2.50 11.50 -19.17
C GLN A 160 -1.90 12.06 -17.88
N ILE A 161 -0.81 11.45 -17.42
CA ILE A 161 -0.06 11.88 -16.24
C ILE A 161 0.98 12.90 -16.67
N GLU A 162 1.00 14.07 -16.03
CA GLU A 162 2.06 15.06 -16.15
C GLU A 162 3.15 14.85 -15.11
N ASP A 163 2.76 14.56 -13.86
CA ASP A 163 3.67 14.39 -12.72
C ASP A 163 3.03 13.59 -11.59
N VAL A 164 3.84 13.08 -10.68
CA VAL A 164 3.42 12.39 -9.45
C VAL A 164 3.98 13.14 -8.24
N VAL A 165 3.10 13.60 -7.36
CA VAL A 165 3.45 14.47 -6.23
C VAL A 165 3.09 13.80 -4.90
N ARG A 166 3.99 13.89 -3.91
CA ARG A 166 3.71 13.52 -2.52
C ARG A 166 3.28 14.76 -1.75
N CYS A 167 2.17 14.64 -1.05
CA CYS A 167 1.63 15.70 -0.20
C CYS A 167 1.60 15.23 1.25
N SER A 168 2.23 15.99 2.13
CA SER A 168 2.18 15.81 3.58
C SER A 168 2.30 17.15 4.28
N LYS A 169 1.77 17.26 5.50
CA LYS A 169 1.88 18.50 6.30
C LYS A 169 3.27 18.67 6.90
N VAL A 170 3.92 17.57 7.20
CA VAL A 170 5.28 17.48 7.72
C VAL A 170 6.04 16.39 6.95
N PRO A 171 7.36 16.45 6.83
CA PRO A 171 8.13 15.36 6.22
C PRO A 171 7.79 14.03 6.89
N PRO A 172 7.50 12.96 6.13
CA PRO A 172 7.20 11.66 6.71
C PRO A 172 8.46 11.03 7.31
N GLU A 173 8.30 10.42 8.49
CA GLU A 173 9.34 9.67 9.17
C GLU A 173 8.88 8.22 9.35
N SER A 174 9.78 7.29 9.14
CA SER A 174 9.52 5.88 9.49
C SER A 174 9.35 5.74 10.99
N THR A 175 8.39 4.92 11.41
CA THR A 175 8.17 4.68 12.84
C THR A 175 9.33 3.89 13.45
N GLU A 176 9.52 3.99 14.77
CA GLU A 176 10.53 3.16 15.46
C GLU A 176 10.31 1.66 15.21
N GLU A 177 9.06 1.24 15.10
CA GLU A 177 8.69 -0.15 14.82
C GLU A 177 9.19 -0.59 13.43
N VAL A 178 9.11 0.29 12.43
CA VAL A 178 9.65 0.06 11.08
C VAL A 178 11.17 -0.04 11.13
N ILE A 179 11.84 0.93 11.76
CA ILE A 179 13.30 0.95 11.87
C ILE A 179 13.81 -0.32 12.55
N ARG A 180 13.23 -0.69 13.71
CA ARG A 180 13.60 -1.92 14.43
C ARG A 180 13.38 -3.19 13.59
N ALA A 181 12.30 -3.26 12.81
CA ALA A 181 12.03 -4.41 11.96
C ALA A 181 13.10 -4.54 10.86
N VAL A 182 13.50 -3.44 10.24
CA VAL A 182 14.57 -3.41 9.23
C VAL A 182 15.92 -3.77 9.86
N GLU A 183 16.28 -3.15 10.98
CA GLU A 183 17.54 -3.40 11.69
C GLU A 183 17.68 -4.85 12.15
N ALA A 184 16.59 -5.47 12.60
CA ALA A 184 16.57 -6.85 13.04
C ALA A 184 16.55 -7.88 11.89
N SER A 185 16.39 -7.45 10.64
CA SER A 185 16.29 -8.33 9.48
C SER A 185 17.65 -8.76 8.95
N ASP A 186 17.74 -10.00 8.46
CA ASP A 186 18.90 -10.53 7.73
C ASP A 186 18.95 -9.97 6.31
N ALA A 187 17.78 -9.67 5.73
CA ALA A 187 17.65 -9.08 4.41
C ALA A 187 16.37 -8.22 4.30
N VAL A 188 16.40 -7.25 3.39
CA VAL A 188 15.24 -6.47 2.99
C VAL A 188 14.88 -6.83 1.55
N VAL A 189 13.61 -7.14 1.31
CA VAL A 189 13.09 -7.43 -0.03
C VAL A 189 12.17 -6.29 -0.46
N ILE A 190 12.59 -5.55 -1.47
CA ILE A 190 11.73 -4.61 -2.18
C ILE A 190 10.84 -5.45 -3.09
N GLY A 191 9.55 -5.54 -2.74
CA GLY A 191 8.61 -6.38 -3.46
C GLY A 191 8.19 -5.82 -4.83
N PRO A 192 7.60 -6.64 -5.70
CA PRO A 192 7.24 -6.25 -7.06
C PRO A 192 5.97 -5.38 -7.12
N SER A 193 5.92 -4.34 -6.29
CA SER A 193 4.89 -3.30 -6.32
C SER A 193 5.30 -2.15 -7.22
N ASN A 194 4.39 -1.20 -7.45
CA ASN A 194 4.66 -0.04 -8.29
C ASN A 194 5.84 0.77 -7.73
N PRO A 195 6.92 0.98 -8.52
CA PRO A 195 8.09 1.72 -8.03
C PRO A 195 7.74 3.14 -7.56
N ILE A 196 6.88 3.85 -8.29
CA ILE A 196 6.62 5.27 -8.09
C ILE A 196 5.59 5.52 -6.98
N THR A 197 4.48 4.77 -6.97
CA THR A 197 3.36 5.06 -6.05
C THR A 197 3.34 4.19 -4.80
N SER A 198 4.07 3.06 -4.81
CA SER A 198 4.06 2.13 -3.66
C SER A 198 5.40 2.04 -2.95
N ILE A 199 6.53 1.89 -3.68
CA ILE A 199 7.84 1.68 -3.05
C ILE A 199 8.54 3.00 -2.74
N THR A 200 8.61 3.91 -3.70
CA THR A 200 9.25 5.22 -3.48
C THR A 200 8.70 5.96 -2.25
N PRO A 201 7.38 5.99 -1.98
CA PRO A 201 6.88 6.63 -0.76
C PRO A 201 7.43 6.02 0.53
N ILE A 202 7.67 4.71 0.58
CA ILE A 202 8.32 4.05 1.73
C ILE A 202 9.76 4.55 1.86
N LEU A 203 10.50 4.58 0.74
CA LEU A 203 11.90 5.01 0.72
C LEU A 203 12.10 6.52 0.94
N GLU A 204 11.05 7.32 0.77
CA GLU A 204 11.04 8.76 1.06
C GLU A 204 10.83 9.06 2.55
N CYS A 205 10.38 8.09 3.37
CA CYS A 205 10.30 8.27 4.81
C CYS A 205 11.71 8.34 5.40
N SER A 206 11.99 9.38 6.20
CA SER A 206 13.30 9.52 6.83
C SER A 206 13.60 8.35 7.78
N GLY A 207 14.87 7.94 7.83
CA GLY A 207 15.37 6.83 8.64
C GLY A 207 15.36 5.46 7.96
N ILE A 208 14.51 5.23 6.93
CA ILE A 208 14.40 3.89 6.30
C ILE A 208 15.66 3.52 5.51
N LYS A 209 16.20 4.45 4.71
CA LYS A 209 17.40 4.19 3.90
C LYS A 209 18.63 3.98 4.77
N GLU A 210 18.74 4.73 5.84
CA GLU A 210 19.80 4.59 6.84
C GLU A 210 19.74 3.22 7.50
N ALA A 211 18.55 2.76 7.91
CA ALA A 211 18.36 1.44 8.50
C ALA A 211 18.64 0.29 7.50
N MET A 212 18.51 0.54 6.20
CA MET A 212 18.79 -0.43 5.14
C MET A 212 20.26 -0.47 4.71
N ALA A 213 21.09 0.53 5.06
CA ALA A 213 22.42 0.73 4.47
C ALA A 213 23.37 -0.47 4.58
N ASP A 214 23.31 -1.21 5.69
CA ASP A 214 24.14 -2.39 5.94
C ASP A 214 23.41 -3.73 5.71
N LYS A 215 22.25 -3.71 5.04
CA LYS A 215 21.43 -4.89 4.80
C LYS A 215 21.64 -5.45 3.39
N TYR A 216 21.42 -6.77 3.26
CA TYR A 216 21.21 -7.34 1.93
C TYR A 216 19.86 -6.86 1.41
N VAL A 217 19.88 -6.04 0.35
CA VAL A 217 18.67 -5.53 -0.30
C VAL A 217 18.47 -6.23 -1.62
N ILE A 218 17.31 -6.88 -1.77
CA ILE A 218 16.91 -7.59 -2.98
C ILE A 218 15.68 -6.91 -3.55
N ALA A 219 15.75 -6.39 -4.77
CA ALA A 219 14.60 -5.83 -5.47
C ALA A 219 14.03 -6.85 -6.46
N VAL A 220 12.71 -7.10 -6.34
CA VAL A 220 11.97 -7.95 -7.27
C VAL A 220 11.26 -7.06 -8.29
N SER A 221 11.57 -7.27 -9.57
CA SER A 221 10.97 -6.46 -10.64
C SER A 221 9.47 -6.68 -10.79
N PRO A 222 8.67 -5.59 -10.91
CA PRO A 222 7.27 -5.68 -11.30
C PRO A 222 7.07 -5.89 -12.82
N PHE A 223 8.15 -6.10 -13.59
CA PHE A 223 8.11 -6.32 -15.03
C PHE A 223 8.50 -7.74 -15.39
N ILE A 224 7.79 -8.30 -16.37
CA ILE A 224 8.19 -9.52 -17.09
C ILE A 224 8.46 -9.09 -18.53
N GLY A 225 9.74 -9.10 -18.93
CA GLY A 225 10.18 -8.40 -20.14
C GLY A 225 9.88 -6.90 -20.01
N ASP A 226 9.18 -6.34 -20.99
CA ASP A 226 8.81 -4.92 -21.04
C ASP A 226 7.37 -4.66 -20.55
N THR A 227 6.72 -5.68 -19.97
CA THR A 227 5.31 -5.59 -19.57
C THR A 227 5.19 -5.59 -18.04
N PRO A 228 4.50 -4.60 -17.43
CA PRO A 228 4.25 -4.61 -16.00
C PRO A 228 3.29 -5.74 -15.62
N VAL A 229 3.56 -6.42 -14.51
CA VAL A 229 2.74 -7.52 -13.99
C VAL A 229 1.36 -7.03 -13.55
N SER A 230 1.24 -5.76 -13.13
CA SER A 230 -0.02 -5.17 -12.69
C SER A 230 0.04 -3.64 -12.66
N GLY A 231 -1.12 -3.02 -12.84
CA GLY A 231 -1.32 -1.58 -12.66
C GLY A 231 -0.62 -0.68 -13.68
N PRO A 232 -0.62 0.64 -13.45
CA PRO A 232 -0.12 1.65 -14.38
C PRO A 232 1.39 1.90 -14.23
N ALA A 233 2.18 0.94 -13.72
CA ALA A 233 3.60 1.13 -13.39
C ALA A 233 4.41 1.72 -14.55
N ALA A 234 4.18 1.23 -15.79
CA ALA A 234 4.89 1.73 -16.96
C ALA A 234 4.60 3.22 -17.26
N ALA A 235 3.35 3.64 -17.15
CA ALA A 235 2.96 5.03 -17.38
C ALA A 235 3.53 5.96 -16.29
N LEU A 236 3.45 5.54 -15.04
CA LEU A 236 3.97 6.28 -13.88
C LEU A 236 5.50 6.41 -13.92
N MET A 237 6.22 5.36 -14.27
CA MET A 237 7.68 5.43 -14.43
C MET A 237 8.08 6.40 -15.53
N LYS A 238 7.42 6.33 -16.68
CA LYS A 238 7.68 7.25 -17.81
C LYS A 238 7.40 8.71 -17.45
N SER A 239 6.30 9.01 -16.77
CA SER A 239 5.99 10.38 -16.32
C SER A 239 6.98 10.90 -15.27
N SER A 240 7.62 9.99 -14.51
CA SER A 240 8.67 10.33 -13.55
C SER A 240 10.09 10.29 -14.15
N GLY A 241 10.24 10.15 -15.47
CA GLY A 241 11.52 10.21 -16.18
C GLY A 241 12.32 8.89 -16.18
N TYR A 242 11.71 7.77 -15.80
CA TYR A 242 12.35 6.45 -15.79
C TYR A 242 11.90 5.59 -16.97
N GLU A 243 12.76 4.73 -17.45
CA GLU A 243 12.37 3.69 -18.40
C GLU A 243 11.48 2.64 -17.71
N ALA A 244 10.44 2.18 -18.41
CA ALA A 244 9.52 1.15 -17.91
C ALA A 244 10.13 -0.26 -18.10
N THR A 245 11.27 -0.51 -17.46
CA THR A 245 12.05 -1.74 -17.50
C THR A 245 12.52 -2.12 -16.10
N SER A 246 13.03 -3.35 -15.93
CA SER A 246 13.65 -3.76 -14.67
C SER A 246 14.90 -2.92 -14.33
N ALA A 247 15.64 -2.47 -15.34
CA ALA A 247 16.80 -1.59 -15.14
C ALA A 247 16.36 -0.18 -14.70
N GLY A 248 15.33 0.38 -15.36
CA GLY A 248 14.74 1.66 -14.95
C GLY A 248 14.11 1.61 -13.55
N MET A 249 13.49 0.48 -13.18
CA MET A 249 13.02 0.27 -11.80
C MET A 249 14.17 0.35 -10.80
N ALA A 250 15.31 -0.28 -11.08
CA ALA A 250 16.46 -0.24 -10.17
C ALA A 250 17.03 1.18 -9.99
N GLN A 251 16.79 2.08 -10.95
CA GLN A 251 17.17 3.50 -10.83
C GLN A 251 16.22 4.31 -9.94
N CYS A 252 15.01 3.78 -9.63
CA CYS A 252 14.06 4.43 -8.73
C CYS A 252 14.47 4.31 -7.25
N TYR A 253 15.36 3.36 -6.89
CA TYR A 253 15.70 2.99 -5.51
C TYR A 253 17.11 3.41 -5.15
#